data_c1e9b152af1f4064a144ccaac67b9f06
#
_entry.id   c1e9b152af1f4064a144ccaac67b9f06
#
_cell.length_a   1.000
_cell.length_b   1.000
_cell.length_c   1.000
_cell.angle_alpha   90.00
_cell.angle_beta   90.00
_cell.angle_gamma   90.00
#
_symmetry.space_group_name_H-M   'P 1'
#
loop_
_entity.id
_entity.type
_entity.pdbx_description
1 polymer ?
#
loop_
_entity_poly.entity_id
_entity_poly.type
_entity_poly.pdbx_seq_one_letter_code
_entity_poly.pdbx_strand_id
1 'polypeptide(L)'
;MLRVWQERFELADALISFQDVALGYDGIPVLEGLTLDIHRGDFLALVGSNGCGKSTILKSIAGILEPLRGRIRRGAGEKPVRFGYVPQRETIEMVFPLTVFEVALMGTYGRVRAGWPISHADRELVRTCLADVGLADLRRKPFPALSGGQRQRVLIARALAADPDILLLDEPLSGIDLGAAQTIMELIARLHRDHGLTTVMVSHHLKALRERQVVREVVWVHEGKLLRGPAATMLAPDMVFRMMDADIG
;
A
#
# COMPACT_ATOMS: atom_id res chain seq x y z
N MET A 1 2.32 13.66 34.07
CA MET A 1 1.67 12.32 34.16
C MET A 1 0.90 11.94 32.88
N LEU A 2 0.16 12.85 32.23
CA LEU A 2 -0.59 12.55 30.98
C LEU A 2 0.30 12.19 29.77
N ARG A 3 1.47 12.80 29.58
CA ARG A 3 2.40 12.53 28.48
C ARG A 3 2.97 11.09 28.48
N VAL A 4 3.27 10.54 29.65
CA VAL A 4 3.86 9.19 29.79
C VAL A 4 2.82 8.08 29.48
N TRP A 5 1.53 8.37 29.68
CA TRP A 5 0.45 7.44 29.33
C TRP A 5 0.12 7.47 27.84
N GLN A 6 0.20 8.62 27.17
CA GLN A 6 0.03 8.73 25.73
C GLN A 6 1.13 7.99 24.95
N GLU A 7 2.42 8.15 25.34
CA GLU A 7 3.53 7.42 24.71
C GLU A 7 3.46 5.90 24.92
N ARG A 8 2.86 5.42 26.02
CA ARG A 8 2.69 3.98 26.29
C ARG A 8 1.52 3.36 25.51
N PHE A 9 0.48 4.13 25.22
CA PHE A 9 -0.66 3.69 24.39
C PHE A 9 -0.30 3.70 22.91
N GLU A 10 0.45 4.69 22.44
CA GLU A 10 0.88 4.79 21.03
C GLU A 10 1.82 3.65 20.61
N LEU A 11 2.71 3.19 21.48
CA LEU A 11 3.61 2.04 21.20
C LEU A 11 2.90 0.68 21.26
N ALA A 12 1.79 0.55 21.98
CA ALA A 12 1.08 -0.72 22.17
C ALA A 12 0.18 -1.07 20.96
N ASP A 13 -0.26 -0.08 20.16
CA ASP A 13 -1.24 -0.26 19.09
C ASP A 13 -0.67 -0.11 17.68
N ALA A 14 0.64 0.12 17.51
CA ALA A 14 1.26 0.20 16.21
C ALA A 14 1.18 -1.15 15.47
N LEU A 15 0.52 -1.15 14.31
CA LEU A 15 0.45 -2.31 13.43
C LEU A 15 1.82 -2.63 12.83
N ILE A 16 2.60 -1.60 12.49
CA ILE A 16 3.98 -1.70 12.00
C ILE A 16 4.83 -0.68 12.76
N SER A 17 6.03 -1.07 13.22
CA SER A 17 6.98 -0.17 13.90
C SER A 17 8.39 -0.40 13.38
N PHE A 18 9.00 0.68 12.88
CA PHE A 18 10.40 0.74 12.47
C PHE A 18 11.20 1.38 13.61
N GLN A 19 12.28 0.73 14.03
CA GLN A 19 13.14 1.17 15.12
C GLN A 19 14.59 1.25 14.63
N ASP A 20 15.06 2.47 14.34
CA ASP A 20 16.40 2.77 13.83
C ASP A 20 16.82 1.86 12.66
N VAL A 21 15.97 1.78 11.64
CA VAL A 21 16.09 0.81 10.55
C VAL A 21 16.93 1.36 9.43
N ALA A 22 17.88 0.54 8.92
CA ALA A 22 18.53 0.75 7.64
C ALA A 22 17.98 -0.23 6.61
N LEU A 23 17.57 0.29 5.43
CA LEU A 23 17.05 -0.49 4.32
C LEU A 23 17.95 -0.35 3.09
N GLY A 24 18.13 -1.44 2.35
CA GLY A 24 18.95 -1.42 1.15
C GLY A 24 19.00 -2.78 0.47
N TYR A 25 19.88 -2.89 -0.52
CA TYR A 25 20.06 -4.09 -1.33
C TYR A 25 21.54 -4.47 -1.33
N ASP A 26 21.84 -5.76 -1.32
CA ASP A 26 23.21 -6.30 -1.38
C ASP A 26 24.18 -5.69 -0.34
N GLY A 27 23.64 -5.38 0.86
CA GLY A 27 24.39 -4.77 1.95
C GLY A 27 24.63 -3.26 1.82
N ILE A 28 24.16 -2.62 0.73
CA ILE A 28 24.29 -1.18 0.49
C ILE A 28 23.02 -0.48 0.96
N PRO A 29 23.08 0.42 1.97
CA PRO A 29 21.92 1.13 2.44
C PRO A 29 21.43 2.18 1.42
N VAL A 30 20.10 2.24 1.24
CA VAL A 30 19.39 3.28 0.49
C VAL A 30 18.77 4.28 1.46
N LEU A 31 18.39 3.80 2.63
CA LEU A 31 17.75 4.57 3.71
C LEU A 31 18.34 4.14 5.05
N GLU A 32 18.59 5.09 5.95
CA GLU A 32 19.14 4.81 7.28
C GLU A 32 18.43 5.58 8.38
N GLY A 33 18.47 5.04 9.60
CA GLY A 33 17.93 5.68 10.80
C GLY A 33 16.39 5.84 10.75
N LEU A 34 15.70 4.96 10.03
CA LEU A 34 14.25 5.07 9.86
C LEU A 34 13.53 4.73 11.15
N THR A 35 12.70 5.65 11.61
CA THR A 35 11.75 5.45 12.70
C THR A 35 10.36 5.85 12.21
N LEU A 36 9.44 4.89 12.20
CA LEU A 36 8.09 5.08 11.66
C LEU A 36 7.13 4.10 12.32
N ASP A 37 6.04 4.61 12.88
CA ASP A 37 4.93 3.81 13.36
C ASP A 37 3.71 3.99 12.46
N ILE A 38 3.04 2.88 12.14
CA ILE A 38 1.80 2.85 11.38
C ILE A 38 0.76 2.18 12.26
N HIS A 39 -0.33 2.89 12.53
CA HIS A 39 -1.39 2.42 13.41
C HIS A 39 -2.53 1.80 12.61
N ARG A 40 -3.33 0.98 13.29
CA ARG A 40 -4.53 0.41 12.68
C ARG A 40 -5.52 1.52 12.28
N GLY A 41 -5.98 1.49 11.04
CA GLY A 41 -6.86 2.50 10.48
C GLY A 41 -6.15 3.76 9.97
N ASP A 42 -4.82 3.78 9.90
CA ASP A 42 -4.11 4.88 9.24
C ASP A 42 -4.28 4.85 7.73
N PHE A 43 -4.32 6.04 7.13
CA PHE A 43 -4.08 6.24 5.70
C PHE A 43 -2.85 7.11 5.52
N LEU A 44 -1.73 6.47 5.22
CA LEU A 44 -0.42 7.09 5.05
C LEU A 44 -0.02 7.16 3.58
N ALA A 45 0.39 8.34 3.10
CA ALA A 45 1.00 8.47 1.78
C ALA A 45 2.52 8.66 1.90
N LEU A 46 3.29 7.84 1.19
CA LEU A 46 4.73 8.00 1.00
C LEU A 46 4.97 8.78 -0.28
N VAL A 47 5.60 9.94 -0.19
CA VAL A 47 5.89 10.84 -1.31
C VAL A 47 7.38 11.18 -1.36
N GLY A 48 7.88 11.65 -2.49
CA GLY A 48 9.28 12.02 -2.71
C GLY A 48 9.72 11.72 -4.14
N SER A 49 10.95 12.07 -4.49
CA SER A 49 11.53 11.88 -5.81
C SER A 49 11.64 10.39 -6.21
N ASN A 50 11.85 10.15 -7.50
CA ASN A 50 12.07 8.78 -7.98
C ASN A 50 13.42 8.24 -7.46
N GLY A 51 13.43 6.99 -7.01
CA GLY A 51 14.63 6.36 -6.47
C GLY A 51 14.94 6.66 -4.99
N CYS A 52 14.22 7.55 -4.30
CA CYS A 52 14.47 7.89 -2.90
C CYS A 52 14.14 6.80 -1.87
N GLY A 53 13.68 5.61 -2.29
CA GLY A 53 13.46 4.48 -1.39
C GLY A 53 12.02 4.21 -0.97
N LYS A 54 11.00 4.87 -1.54
CA LYS A 54 9.57 4.67 -1.20
C LYS A 54 9.11 3.21 -1.34
N SER A 55 9.36 2.60 -2.49
CA SER A 55 9.05 1.18 -2.73
C SER A 55 9.87 0.24 -1.84
N THR A 56 11.09 0.65 -1.45
CA THR A 56 11.93 -0.06 -0.49
C THR A 56 11.27 -0.12 0.88
N ILE A 57 10.75 1.01 1.37
CA ILE A 57 9.95 1.08 2.61
C ILE A 57 8.72 0.17 2.50
N LEU A 58 7.97 0.27 1.38
CA LEU A 58 6.75 -0.52 1.18
C LEU A 58 7.02 -2.03 1.19
N LYS A 59 8.08 -2.48 0.50
CA LYS A 59 8.54 -3.87 0.50
C LYS A 59 8.98 -4.34 1.89
N SER A 60 9.60 -3.45 2.66
CA SER A 60 10.02 -3.77 4.03
C SER A 60 8.82 -3.87 4.98
N ILE A 61 7.78 -3.05 4.82
CA ILE A 61 6.51 -3.21 5.55
C ILE A 61 5.92 -4.59 5.27
N ALA A 62 5.88 -5.01 3.99
CA ALA A 62 5.35 -6.30 3.56
C ALA A 62 6.19 -7.52 3.99
N GLY A 63 7.39 -7.32 4.52
CA GLY A 63 8.33 -8.42 4.80
C GLY A 63 8.97 -9.05 3.58
N ILE A 64 8.90 -8.38 2.42
CA ILE A 64 9.57 -8.80 1.18
C ILE A 64 11.07 -8.45 1.22
N LEU A 65 11.41 -7.36 1.92
CA LEU A 65 12.77 -6.90 2.14
C LEU A 65 13.03 -6.82 3.64
N GLU A 66 14.03 -7.55 4.12
CA GLU A 66 14.47 -7.47 5.50
C GLU A 66 15.42 -6.29 5.73
N PRO A 67 15.43 -5.70 6.93
CA PRO A 67 16.32 -4.58 7.24
C PRO A 67 17.79 -5.02 7.31
N LEU A 68 18.70 -4.16 6.84
CA LEU A 68 20.15 -4.33 7.00
C LEU A 68 20.57 -4.10 8.45
N ARG A 69 19.89 -3.17 9.15
CA ARG A 69 20.10 -2.85 10.56
C ARG A 69 18.79 -2.37 11.18
N GLY A 70 18.70 -2.43 12.51
CA GLY A 70 17.51 -2.06 13.26
C GLY A 70 16.47 -3.18 13.30
N ARG A 71 15.24 -2.84 13.65
CA ARG A 71 14.15 -3.82 13.76
C ARG A 71 12.86 -3.28 13.18
N ILE A 72 12.16 -4.13 12.41
CA ILE A 72 10.80 -3.89 11.97
C ILE A 72 9.89 -4.86 12.72
N ARG A 73 9.00 -4.32 13.56
CA ARG A 73 7.96 -5.11 14.22
C ARG A 73 6.69 -5.06 13.39
N ARG A 74 6.08 -6.22 13.15
CA ARG A 74 4.82 -6.38 12.40
C ARG A 74 3.81 -7.05 13.33
N GLY A 75 2.78 -6.27 13.74
CA GLY A 75 1.76 -6.67 14.71
C GLY A 75 2.07 -6.34 16.15
N ALA A 76 1.02 -6.16 16.94
CA ALA A 76 1.08 -5.88 18.39
C ALA A 76 0.88 -7.14 19.26
N GLY A 77 0.76 -8.35 18.66
CA GLY A 77 0.45 -9.59 19.38
C GLY A 77 0.88 -10.85 18.62
N GLU A 78 0.34 -12.00 19.03
CA GLU A 78 0.69 -13.32 18.47
C GLU A 78 0.19 -13.56 17.04
N LYS A 79 -0.80 -12.80 16.58
CA LYS A 79 -1.35 -12.97 15.22
C LYS A 79 -0.48 -12.26 14.19
N PRO A 80 -0.05 -12.96 13.13
CA PRO A 80 0.69 -12.33 12.05
C PRO A 80 -0.18 -11.31 11.31
N VAL A 81 0.41 -10.16 10.95
CA VAL A 81 -0.24 -9.14 10.10
C VAL A 81 -0.35 -9.67 8.68
N ARG A 82 -1.55 -9.56 8.11
CA ARG A 82 -1.81 -9.93 6.72
C ARG A 82 -1.71 -8.69 5.83
N PHE A 83 -1.01 -8.85 4.72
CA PHE A 83 -0.75 -7.79 3.76
C PHE A 83 -1.48 -8.04 2.45
N GLY A 84 -2.14 -7.00 1.93
CA GLY A 84 -2.53 -6.92 0.54
C GLY A 84 -1.55 -6.01 -0.19
N TYR A 85 -0.80 -6.51 -1.17
CA TYR A 85 0.21 -5.74 -1.88
C TYR A 85 -0.14 -5.58 -3.37
N VAL A 86 -0.16 -4.33 -3.83
CA VAL A 86 -0.33 -3.96 -5.23
C VAL A 86 0.98 -3.31 -5.70
N PRO A 87 1.81 -4.00 -6.50
CA PRO A 87 3.08 -3.47 -6.99
C PRO A 87 2.88 -2.44 -8.10
N GLN A 88 3.87 -1.56 -8.30
CA GLN A 88 3.88 -0.50 -9.30
C GLN A 88 3.70 -1.02 -10.73
N ARG A 89 4.35 -2.12 -11.05
CA ARG A 89 4.22 -2.82 -12.34
C ARG A 89 4.08 -4.29 -12.08
N GLU A 90 3.03 -4.84 -12.58
CA GLU A 90 2.88 -6.27 -12.66
C GLU A 90 2.81 -6.66 -14.13
N THR A 91 3.92 -7.19 -14.60
CA THR A 91 3.95 -7.94 -15.84
C THR A 91 3.47 -9.34 -15.48
N ILE A 92 2.15 -9.53 -15.45
CA ILE A 92 1.62 -10.88 -15.54
C ILE A 92 1.93 -11.31 -16.97
N GLU A 93 3.10 -11.94 -17.16
CA GLU A 93 3.43 -12.55 -18.44
C GLU A 93 2.40 -13.62 -18.74
N MET A 94 1.51 -13.28 -19.69
CA MET A 94 0.36 -14.08 -19.99
C MET A 94 0.69 -15.14 -21.04
N VAL A 95 1.38 -16.17 -20.60
CA VAL A 95 1.45 -17.42 -21.38
C VAL A 95 0.05 -18.07 -21.45
N PHE A 96 -0.80 -17.83 -20.43
CA PHE A 96 -2.18 -18.31 -20.38
C PHE A 96 -3.16 -17.14 -20.16
N PRO A 97 -4.28 -17.09 -20.90
CA PRO A 97 -5.29 -16.03 -20.76
C PRO A 97 -6.12 -16.25 -19.50
N LEU A 98 -5.59 -15.81 -18.34
CA LEU A 98 -6.33 -15.86 -17.08
C LEU A 98 -7.52 -14.92 -17.10
N THR A 99 -8.62 -15.35 -16.52
CA THR A 99 -9.81 -14.52 -16.31
C THR A 99 -9.59 -13.54 -15.15
N VAL A 100 -10.41 -12.50 -15.11
CA VAL A 100 -10.45 -11.54 -13.98
C VAL A 100 -10.61 -12.25 -12.64
N PHE A 101 -11.47 -13.28 -12.59
CA PHE A 101 -11.70 -14.07 -11.38
C PHE A 101 -10.44 -14.84 -10.95
N GLU A 102 -9.75 -15.48 -11.89
CA GLU A 102 -8.54 -16.26 -11.59
C GLU A 102 -7.40 -15.37 -11.10
N VAL A 103 -7.22 -14.18 -11.70
CA VAL A 103 -6.22 -13.21 -11.20
C VAL A 103 -6.56 -12.74 -9.78
N ALA A 104 -7.82 -12.41 -9.49
CA ALA A 104 -8.23 -12.03 -8.14
C ALA A 104 -8.08 -13.18 -7.14
N LEU A 105 -8.33 -14.44 -7.59
CA LEU A 105 -8.22 -15.64 -6.76
C LEU A 105 -6.80 -15.91 -6.28
N MET A 106 -5.77 -15.47 -7.03
CA MET A 106 -4.37 -15.59 -6.60
C MET A 106 -4.12 -14.93 -5.25
N GLY A 107 -4.90 -13.90 -4.88
CA GLY A 107 -4.81 -13.24 -3.58
C GLY A 107 -5.07 -14.17 -2.40
N THR A 108 -5.79 -15.26 -2.60
CA THR A 108 -6.10 -16.23 -1.54
C THR A 108 -4.97 -17.23 -1.29
N TYR A 109 -3.99 -17.35 -2.20
CA TYR A 109 -2.99 -18.43 -2.16
C TYR A 109 -2.10 -18.40 -0.90
N GLY A 110 -1.82 -17.20 -0.35
CA GLY A 110 -1.08 -17.09 0.90
C GLY A 110 -1.83 -17.64 2.14
N ARG A 111 -3.15 -17.87 2.01
CA ARG A 111 -4.00 -18.40 3.07
C ARG A 111 -4.29 -19.91 2.92
N VAL A 112 -4.15 -20.42 1.72
CA VAL A 112 -4.45 -21.82 1.40
C VAL A 112 -3.19 -22.66 1.63
N ARG A 113 -3.35 -23.76 2.37
CA ARG A 113 -2.25 -24.72 2.55
C ARG A 113 -1.87 -25.34 1.20
N ALA A 114 -0.57 -25.39 0.92
CA ALA A 114 -0.07 -25.98 -0.33
C ALA A 114 -0.64 -27.38 -0.58
N GLY A 115 -1.15 -27.60 -1.80
CA GLY A 115 -1.77 -28.86 -2.20
C GLY A 115 -3.26 -29.02 -1.82
N TRP A 116 -3.85 -28.06 -1.12
CA TRP A 116 -5.28 -28.08 -0.79
C TRP A 116 -6.11 -27.32 -1.82
N PRO A 117 -7.34 -27.77 -2.12
CA PRO A 117 -8.23 -27.05 -3.02
C PRO A 117 -8.69 -25.72 -2.40
N ILE A 118 -8.89 -24.73 -3.27
CA ILE A 118 -9.47 -23.44 -2.87
C ILE A 118 -10.91 -23.66 -2.39
N SER A 119 -11.21 -23.22 -1.19
CA SER A 119 -12.50 -23.41 -0.56
C SER A 119 -13.62 -22.62 -1.25
N HIS A 120 -14.87 -23.01 -0.98
CA HIS A 120 -16.04 -22.23 -1.42
C HIS A 120 -16.02 -20.82 -0.79
N ALA A 121 -15.63 -20.71 0.47
CA ALA A 121 -15.53 -19.43 1.18
C ALA A 121 -14.51 -18.48 0.53
N ASP A 122 -13.35 -18.99 0.09
CA ASP A 122 -12.36 -18.17 -0.62
C ASP A 122 -12.91 -17.68 -1.97
N ARG A 123 -13.66 -18.53 -2.67
CA ARG A 123 -14.30 -18.14 -3.95
C ARG A 123 -15.37 -17.08 -3.75
N GLU A 124 -16.15 -17.13 -2.67
CA GLU A 124 -17.14 -16.09 -2.33
C GLU A 124 -16.46 -14.79 -1.92
N LEU A 125 -15.39 -14.86 -1.12
CA LEU A 125 -14.59 -13.68 -0.79
C LEU A 125 -14.10 -12.97 -2.05
N VAL A 126 -13.57 -13.71 -3.03
CA VAL A 126 -13.12 -13.14 -4.31
C VAL A 126 -14.26 -12.49 -5.08
N ARG A 127 -15.47 -13.08 -5.08
CA ARG A 127 -16.65 -12.47 -5.72
C ARG A 127 -17.01 -11.14 -5.04
N THR A 128 -16.98 -11.11 -3.70
CA THR A 128 -17.20 -9.88 -2.93
C THR A 128 -16.14 -8.84 -3.27
N CYS A 129 -14.84 -9.19 -3.25
CA CYS A 129 -13.76 -8.26 -3.61
C CYS A 129 -13.93 -7.71 -5.05
N LEU A 130 -14.36 -8.54 -6.01
CA LEU A 130 -14.64 -8.08 -7.38
C LEU A 130 -15.87 -7.16 -7.46
N ALA A 131 -16.87 -7.38 -6.63
CA ALA A 131 -18.03 -6.49 -6.51
C ALA A 131 -17.61 -5.14 -5.89
N ASP A 132 -16.81 -5.15 -4.83
CA ASP A 132 -16.29 -3.95 -4.17
C ASP A 132 -15.50 -3.04 -5.12
N VAL A 133 -14.76 -3.63 -6.06
CA VAL A 133 -14.02 -2.86 -7.08
C VAL A 133 -14.86 -2.57 -8.35
N GLY A 134 -16.14 -2.96 -8.38
CA GLY A 134 -17.06 -2.72 -9.49
C GLY A 134 -16.75 -3.54 -10.74
N LEU A 135 -16.29 -4.80 -10.57
CA LEU A 135 -15.93 -5.69 -11.68
C LEU A 135 -16.66 -7.05 -11.64
N ALA A 136 -17.74 -7.18 -10.88
CA ALA A 136 -18.50 -8.43 -10.73
C ALA A 136 -18.92 -9.03 -12.08
N ASP A 137 -19.41 -8.20 -13.01
CA ASP A 137 -19.89 -8.63 -14.32
C ASP A 137 -18.77 -9.02 -15.29
N LEU A 138 -17.54 -8.56 -15.02
CA LEU A 138 -16.36 -8.84 -15.84
C LEU A 138 -15.57 -10.06 -15.37
N ARG A 139 -16.02 -10.78 -14.34
CA ARG A 139 -15.27 -11.87 -13.71
C ARG A 139 -14.78 -12.99 -14.63
N ARG A 140 -15.51 -13.23 -15.74
CA ARG A 140 -15.18 -14.26 -16.75
C ARG A 140 -14.37 -13.70 -17.92
N LYS A 141 -14.21 -12.38 -18.01
CA LYS A 141 -13.47 -11.73 -19.09
C LYS A 141 -11.98 -12.04 -18.95
N PRO A 142 -11.25 -12.29 -20.06
CA PRO A 142 -9.80 -12.39 -20.02
C PRO A 142 -9.17 -11.10 -19.48
N PHE A 143 -8.26 -11.21 -18.51
CA PHE A 143 -7.60 -10.06 -17.90
C PHE A 143 -6.85 -9.16 -18.92
N PRO A 144 -6.18 -9.69 -19.97
CA PRO A 144 -5.54 -8.87 -20.98
C PRO A 144 -6.53 -8.00 -21.78
N ALA A 145 -7.80 -8.39 -21.86
CA ALA A 145 -8.83 -7.64 -22.58
C ALA A 145 -9.41 -6.44 -21.80
N LEU A 146 -8.87 -6.17 -20.60
CA LEU A 146 -9.28 -5.05 -19.75
C LEU A 146 -8.52 -3.77 -20.10
N SER A 147 -9.16 -2.59 -19.84
CA SER A 147 -8.46 -1.31 -19.83
C SER A 147 -7.45 -1.22 -18.67
N GLY A 148 -6.50 -0.29 -18.72
CA GLY A 148 -5.51 -0.08 -17.66
C GLY A 148 -6.15 0.12 -16.28
N GLY A 149 -7.15 0.99 -16.18
CA GLY A 149 -7.88 1.22 -14.93
C GLY A 149 -8.69 0.02 -14.46
N GLN A 150 -9.24 -0.80 -15.38
CA GLN A 150 -9.88 -2.06 -15.02
C GLN A 150 -8.88 -3.08 -14.50
N ARG A 151 -7.72 -3.23 -15.15
CA ARG A 151 -6.63 -4.11 -14.66
C ARG A 151 -6.20 -3.71 -13.26
N GLN A 152 -5.97 -2.41 -13.01
CA GLN A 152 -5.59 -1.91 -11.70
C GLN A 152 -6.63 -2.27 -10.61
N ARG A 153 -7.93 -2.15 -10.93
CA ARG A 153 -9.00 -2.56 -10.01
C ARG A 153 -9.00 -4.07 -9.73
N VAL A 154 -8.65 -4.91 -10.71
CA VAL A 154 -8.47 -6.36 -10.48
C VAL A 154 -7.29 -6.63 -9.54
N LEU A 155 -6.18 -5.91 -9.69
CA LEU A 155 -5.02 -6.05 -8.80
C LEU A 155 -5.35 -5.62 -7.36
N ILE A 156 -6.17 -4.58 -7.20
CA ILE A 156 -6.70 -4.18 -5.88
C ILE A 156 -7.62 -5.30 -5.32
N ALA A 157 -8.53 -5.87 -6.13
CA ALA A 157 -9.37 -6.98 -5.70
C ALA A 157 -8.55 -8.20 -5.28
N ARG A 158 -7.47 -8.51 -6.00
CA ARG A 158 -6.52 -9.55 -5.62
C ARG A 158 -5.87 -9.28 -4.27
N ALA A 159 -5.43 -8.04 -4.02
CA ALA A 159 -4.85 -7.65 -2.74
C ALA A 159 -5.88 -7.77 -1.59
N LEU A 160 -7.14 -7.39 -1.84
CA LEU A 160 -8.24 -7.56 -0.87
C LEU A 160 -8.57 -9.01 -0.58
N ALA A 161 -8.45 -9.91 -1.58
CA ALA A 161 -8.70 -11.34 -1.42
C ALA A 161 -7.70 -12.05 -0.47
N ALA A 162 -6.57 -11.40 -0.15
CA ALA A 162 -5.69 -11.82 0.94
C ALA A 162 -6.33 -11.60 2.33
N ASP A 163 -7.48 -10.93 2.42
CA ASP A 163 -8.15 -10.51 3.65
C ASP A 163 -7.21 -9.73 4.58
N PRO A 164 -6.65 -8.60 4.08
CA PRO A 164 -5.51 -7.94 4.69
C PRO A 164 -5.87 -7.08 5.90
N ASP A 165 -4.95 -6.98 6.87
CA ASP A 165 -4.98 -5.97 7.93
C ASP A 165 -4.46 -4.61 7.42
N ILE A 166 -3.59 -4.64 6.39
CA ILE A 166 -3.00 -3.44 5.77
C ILE A 166 -2.90 -3.62 4.25
N LEU A 167 -3.35 -2.61 3.51
CA LEU A 167 -3.26 -2.52 2.06
C LEU A 167 -2.06 -1.64 1.67
N LEU A 168 -1.15 -2.22 0.92
CA LEU A 168 0.06 -1.58 0.44
C LEU A 168 -0.06 -1.35 -1.06
N LEU A 169 0.04 -0.09 -1.49
CA LEU A 169 -0.18 0.34 -2.87
C LEU A 169 1.08 1.06 -3.38
N ASP A 170 1.78 0.44 -4.32
CA ASP A 170 2.98 1.03 -4.93
C ASP A 170 2.59 1.70 -6.25
N GLU A 171 2.47 3.02 -6.25
CA GLU A 171 2.07 3.86 -7.38
C GLU A 171 0.82 3.38 -8.14
N PRO A 172 -0.31 3.17 -7.46
CA PRO A 172 -1.50 2.54 -8.05
C PRO A 172 -2.15 3.36 -9.17
N LEU A 173 -1.73 4.61 -9.38
CA LEU A 173 -2.25 5.51 -10.41
C LEU A 173 -1.32 5.67 -11.61
N SER A 174 -0.17 5.00 -11.62
CA SER A 174 0.84 5.14 -12.67
C SER A 174 0.36 4.50 -13.99
N GLY A 175 0.53 5.23 -15.08
CA GLY A 175 0.25 4.72 -16.43
C GLY A 175 -1.24 4.56 -16.78
N ILE A 176 -2.14 5.18 -16.02
CA ILE A 176 -3.58 5.22 -16.29
C ILE A 176 -4.05 6.63 -16.59
N ASP A 177 -5.14 6.77 -17.33
CA ASP A 177 -5.74 8.08 -17.64
C ASP A 177 -6.31 8.76 -16.40
N LEU A 178 -6.50 10.09 -16.48
CA LEU A 178 -6.93 10.91 -15.34
C LEU A 178 -8.29 10.48 -14.78
N GLY A 179 -9.25 10.09 -15.63
CA GLY A 179 -10.57 9.66 -15.19
C GLY A 179 -10.52 8.33 -14.43
N ALA A 180 -9.75 7.37 -14.95
CA ALA A 180 -9.52 6.10 -14.24
C ALA A 180 -8.75 6.30 -12.94
N ALA A 181 -7.76 7.21 -12.90
CA ALA A 181 -7.02 7.55 -11.68
C ALA A 181 -7.94 8.11 -10.59
N GLN A 182 -8.86 8.99 -10.95
CA GLN A 182 -9.87 9.52 -10.02
C GLN A 182 -10.76 8.41 -9.47
N THR A 183 -11.25 7.53 -10.35
CA THR A 183 -12.09 6.38 -9.96
C THR A 183 -11.37 5.44 -8.99
N ILE A 184 -10.06 5.19 -9.22
CA ILE A 184 -9.24 4.34 -8.35
C ILE A 184 -9.01 5.00 -6.99
N MET A 185 -8.74 6.32 -6.96
CA MET A 185 -8.61 7.03 -5.67
C MET A 185 -9.91 7.01 -4.87
N GLU A 186 -11.06 7.19 -5.53
CA GLU A 186 -12.38 7.07 -4.87
C GLU A 186 -12.61 5.67 -4.30
N LEU A 187 -12.24 4.65 -5.07
CA LEU A 187 -12.31 3.26 -4.64
C LEU A 187 -11.44 3.03 -3.40
N ILE A 188 -10.16 3.41 -3.42
CA ILE A 188 -9.23 3.25 -2.29
C ILE A 188 -9.77 3.99 -1.06
N ALA A 189 -10.26 5.22 -1.25
CA ALA A 189 -10.87 6.02 -0.19
C ALA A 189 -12.10 5.35 0.44
N ARG A 190 -12.96 4.74 -0.39
CA ARG A 190 -14.14 3.99 0.06
C ARG A 190 -13.71 2.74 0.83
N LEU A 191 -12.79 1.94 0.29
CA LEU A 191 -12.28 0.73 0.95
C LEU A 191 -11.69 1.04 2.33
N HIS A 192 -10.90 2.11 2.43
CA HIS A 192 -10.36 2.56 3.71
C HIS A 192 -11.47 2.91 4.73
N ARG A 193 -12.49 3.70 4.31
CA ARG A 193 -13.56 4.13 5.21
C ARG A 193 -14.50 3.00 5.61
N ASP A 194 -14.96 2.21 4.61
CA ASP A 194 -16.02 1.24 4.81
C ASP A 194 -15.53 -0.03 5.51
N HIS A 195 -14.29 -0.43 5.26
CA HIS A 195 -13.68 -1.62 5.86
C HIS A 195 -12.72 -1.31 7.02
N GLY A 196 -12.47 -0.03 7.36
CA GLY A 196 -11.48 0.36 8.38
C GLY A 196 -10.06 -0.08 8.04
N LEU A 197 -9.76 -0.24 6.75
CA LEU A 197 -8.53 -0.85 6.25
C LEU A 197 -7.35 0.10 6.42
N THR A 198 -6.32 -0.32 7.14
CA THR A 198 -5.05 0.43 7.18
C THR A 198 -4.47 0.49 5.76
N THR A 199 -4.05 1.66 5.31
CA THR A 199 -3.60 1.86 3.93
C THR A 199 -2.28 2.63 3.90
N VAL A 200 -1.28 2.09 3.20
CA VAL A 200 -0.05 2.80 2.87
C VAL A 200 0.09 2.87 1.36
N MET A 201 0.21 4.07 0.83
CA MET A 201 0.27 4.30 -0.60
C MET A 201 1.50 5.11 -0.98
N VAL A 202 2.32 4.60 -1.89
CA VAL A 202 3.33 5.38 -2.60
C VAL A 202 2.66 6.11 -3.75
N SER A 203 2.87 7.40 -3.87
CA SER A 203 2.34 8.19 -4.99
C SER A 203 3.19 9.42 -5.27
N HIS A 204 3.36 9.73 -6.55
CA HIS A 204 3.88 11.02 -7.03
C HIS A 204 2.75 11.97 -7.48
N HIS A 205 1.48 11.52 -7.46
CA HIS A 205 0.30 12.29 -7.83
C HIS A 205 -0.20 13.16 -6.65
N LEU A 206 0.59 14.14 -6.22
CA LEU A 206 0.30 14.97 -5.03
C LEU A 206 -1.04 15.69 -5.10
N LYS A 207 -1.46 16.11 -6.31
CA LYS A 207 -2.77 16.74 -6.54
C LYS A 207 -3.92 15.80 -6.18
N ALA A 208 -3.86 14.55 -6.62
CA ALA A 208 -4.89 13.55 -6.31
C ALA A 208 -4.99 13.26 -4.81
N LEU A 209 -3.85 13.22 -4.10
CA LEU A 209 -3.80 13.05 -2.65
C LEU A 209 -4.45 14.23 -1.91
N ARG A 210 -4.19 15.47 -2.35
CA ARG A 210 -4.71 16.69 -1.74
C ARG A 210 -6.22 16.86 -1.93
N GLU A 211 -6.73 16.60 -3.13
CA GLU A 211 -8.14 16.85 -3.46
C GLU A 211 -9.11 15.95 -2.71
N ARG A 212 -8.70 14.75 -2.31
CA ARG A 212 -9.62 13.75 -1.74
C ARG A 212 -9.71 13.75 -0.21
N GLN A 213 -8.83 14.47 0.50
CA GLN A 213 -8.83 14.60 1.97
C GLN A 213 -8.91 13.25 2.75
N VAL A 214 -8.63 12.13 2.08
CA VAL A 214 -8.66 10.79 2.68
C VAL A 214 -7.35 10.47 3.36
N VAL A 215 -6.24 10.93 2.75
CA VAL A 215 -4.91 10.81 3.33
C VAL A 215 -4.83 11.74 4.54
N ARG A 216 -4.60 11.17 5.71
CA ARG A 216 -4.46 11.94 6.96
C ARG A 216 -3.03 12.42 7.15
N GLU A 217 -2.07 11.57 6.84
CA GLU A 217 -0.66 11.84 7.04
C GLU A 217 0.16 11.54 5.78
N VAL A 218 1.19 12.32 5.59
CA VAL A 218 2.15 12.18 4.51
C VAL A 218 3.53 12.03 5.11
N VAL A 219 4.30 11.12 4.55
CA VAL A 219 5.72 10.95 4.81
C VAL A 219 6.47 11.30 3.54
N TRP A 220 7.21 12.40 3.56
CA TRP A 220 8.19 12.72 2.55
C TRP A 220 9.44 11.89 2.80
N VAL A 221 9.90 11.22 1.75
CA VAL A 221 11.17 10.51 1.72
C VAL A 221 12.14 11.36 0.92
N HIS A 222 13.15 11.92 1.58
CA HIS A 222 14.11 12.85 1.00
C HIS A 222 15.48 12.62 1.60
N GLU A 223 16.53 12.49 0.78
CA GLU A 223 17.93 12.27 1.20
C GLU A 223 18.10 11.20 2.30
N GLY A 224 17.40 10.10 2.17
CA GLY A 224 17.49 9.00 3.15
C GLY A 224 16.75 9.24 4.47
N LYS A 225 16.04 10.37 4.61
CA LYS A 225 15.28 10.77 5.81
C LYS A 225 13.79 10.76 5.57
N LEU A 226 13.03 10.61 6.67
CA LEU A 226 11.57 10.72 6.67
C LEU A 226 11.13 12.01 7.34
N LEU A 227 10.29 12.78 6.67
CA LEU A 227 9.59 13.93 7.24
C LEU A 227 8.09 13.63 7.25
N ARG A 228 7.53 13.36 8.43
CA ARG A 228 6.12 13.02 8.63
C ARG A 228 5.32 14.21 9.11
N GLY A 229 4.11 14.34 8.61
CA GLY A 229 3.18 15.37 9.08
C GLY A 229 1.78 15.24 8.49
N PRO A 230 0.83 16.08 8.96
CA PRO A 230 -0.53 16.12 8.43
C PRO A 230 -0.54 16.41 6.93
N ALA A 231 -1.39 15.72 6.18
CA ALA A 231 -1.47 15.87 4.72
C ALA A 231 -1.76 17.33 4.30
N ALA A 232 -2.59 18.06 5.06
CA ALA A 232 -2.90 19.46 4.79
C ALA A 232 -1.65 20.36 4.77
N THR A 233 -0.69 20.09 5.67
CA THR A 233 0.58 20.84 5.75
C THR A 233 1.60 20.32 4.74
N MET A 234 1.75 18.99 4.68
CA MET A 234 2.80 18.36 3.87
C MET A 234 2.55 18.44 2.36
N LEU A 235 1.28 18.60 1.95
CA LEU A 235 0.87 18.76 0.55
C LEU A 235 0.53 20.23 0.20
N ALA A 236 0.79 21.19 1.11
CA ALA A 236 0.65 22.60 0.81
C ALA A 236 1.63 23.01 -0.31
N PRO A 237 1.23 23.90 -1.25
CA PRO A 237 2.07 24.27 -2.40
C PRO A 237 3.48 24.70 -2.02
N ASP A 238 3.62 25.51 -0.97
CA ASP A 238 4.92 26.01 -0.49
C ASP A 238 5.81 24.89 0.05
N MET A 239 5.21 23.89 0.73
CA MET A 239 5.94 22.75 1.23
C MET A 239 6.38 21.84 0.09
N VAL A 240 5.47 21.55 -0.85
CA VAL A 240 5.77 20.77 -2.05
C VAL A 240 6.92 21.42 -2.83
N PHE A 241 6.86 22.73 -3.05
CA PHE A 241 7.91 23.48 -3.74
C PHE A 241 9.27 23.33 -3.03
N ARG A 242 9.31 23.54 -1.72
CA ARG A 242 10.56 23.37 -0.93
C ARG A 242 11.14 21.97 -1.02
N MET A 243 10.29 20.94 -0.96
CA MET A 243 10.76 19.55 -1.00
C MET A 243 11.19 19.12 -2.39
N MET A 244 10.61 19.72 -3.46
CA MET A 244 11.02 19.45 -4.85
C MET A 244 12.26 20.24 -5.26
N ASP A 245 12.42 21.50 -4.82
CA ASP A 245 13.62 22.30 -5.10
C ASP A 245 14.85 21.75 -4.37
N ALA A 246 14.69 21.19 -3.19
CA ALA A 246 15.78 20.54 -2.47
C ALA A 246 16.30 19.26 -3.19
N ASP A 247 15.51 18.67 -4.09
CA ASP A 247 15.91 17.52 -4.91
C ASP A 247 16.70 17.92 -6.20
N ILE A 248 16.81 19.23 -6.51
CA ILE A 248 17.45 19.74 -7.75
C ILE A 248 18.83 20.36 -7.46
N GLY A 249 19.21 20.55 -6.21
CA GLY A 249 20.50 21.08 -5.75
C GLY A 249 21.45 20.02 -5.30
#